data_9eaf2d46025a8a5f2aff2a298b8680a6
#
_entry.id   9eaf2d46025a8a5f2aff2a298b8680a6
#
_cell.length_a   1.000
_cell.length_b   1.000
_cell.length_c   1.000
_cell.angle_alpha   90.00
_cell.angle_beta   90.00
_cell.angle_gamma   90.00
#
_symmetry.space_group_name_H-M   'P 1'
#
loop_
_entity.id
_entity.type
_entity.pdbx_description
1 polymer ?
#
loop_
_entity_poly.entity_id
_entity_poly.type
_entity_poly.pdbx_seq_one_letter_code
_entity_poly.pdbx_strand_id
1 'polypeptide(L)'
;MSDENLLTRREFTVESALAMLAGVTITISGCGDDDNATPAPTPTPPPATDKTGTVSTDAGHTHTGAVITAAQLTAGNAITLTLTGATTHIHTVALSQTELTTINAGTRLSKTSSTDNSHSHTVTFN
;
A
#
# COMPACT_ATOMS: atom_id res chain seq x y z
N MET A 1 -37.31 -6.20 -38.16
CA MET A 1 -37.32 -6.94 -36.90
C MET A 1 -35.89 -6.99 -36.45
N SER A 2 -35.53 -6.10 -35.55
CA SER A 2 -34.16 -5.93 -35.07
C SER A 2 -33.98 -6.83 -33.86
N ASP A 3 -33.22 -7.92 -34.02
CA ASP A 3 -32.71 -8.68 -32.90
C ASP A 3 -31.62 -7.85 -32.23
N GLU A 4 -32.00 -7.09 -31.23
CA GLU A 4 -31.04 -6.47 -30.33
C GLU A 4 -30.40 -7.58 -29.49
N ASN A 5 -29.23 -7.97 -29.92
CA ASN A 5 -28.38 -8.93 -29.21
C ASN A 5 -27.91 -8.31 -27.92
N LEU A 6 -28.73 -8.43 -26.88
CA LEU A 6 -28.39 -8.03 -25.53
C LEU A 6 -27.31 -8.97 -24.99
N LEU A 7 -26.07 -8.64 -25.25
CA LEU A 7 -24.92 -9.30 -24.61
C LEU A 7 -25.10 -9.29 -23.09
N THR A 8 -25.12 -10.45 -22.50
CA THR A 8 -25.19 -10.57 -21.05
C THR A 8 -23.92 -10.00 -20.42
N ARG A 9 -23.99 -9.55 -19.17
CA ARG A 9 -22.83 -9.01 -18.45
C ARG A 9 -21.64 -9.95 -18.42
N ARG A 10 -21.87 -11.24 -18.54
CA ARG A 10 -20.83 -12.26 -18.61
C ARG A 10 -20.11 -12.30 -19.95
N GLU A 11 -20.84 -12.15 -21.04
CA GLU A 11 -20.28 -12.12 -22.39
C GLU A 11 -19.48 -10.86 -22.64
N PHE A 12 -19.93 -9.71 -22.10
CA PHE A 12 -19.20 -8.46 -22.20
C PHE A 12 -17.83 -8.53 -21.50
N THR A 13 -17.73 -9.19 -20.34
CA THR A 13 -16.45 -9.32 -19.63
C THR A 13 -15.47 -10.24 -20.34
N VAL A 14 -15.94 -11.30 -20.98
CA VAL A 14 -15.09 -12.24 -21.73
C VAL A 14 -14.60 -11.61 -23.03
N GLU A 15 -15.46 -10.92 -23.77
CA GLU A 15 -15.07 -10.23 -25.01
C GLU A 15 -14.15 -9.03 -24.74
N SER A 16 -14.39 -8.29 -23.67
CA SER A 16 -13.50 -7.19 -23.29
C SER A 16 -12.11 -7.67 -22.88
N ALA A 17 -12.01 -8.83 -22.22
CA ALA A 17 -10.73 -9.44 -21.88
C ALA A 17 -9.99 -9.94 -23.11
N LEU A 18 -10.71 -10.50 -24.09
CA LEU A 18 -10.12 -10.99 -25.34
C LEU A 18 -9.66 -9.85 -26.24
N ALA A 19 -10.40 -8.74 -26.28
CA ALA A 19 -10.04 -7.56 -27.05
C ALA A 19 -8.75 -6.88 -26.52
N MET A 20 -8.52 -6.91 -25.20
CA MET A 20 -7.29 -6.39 -24.61
C MET A 20 -6.08 -7.29 -24.92
N LEU A 21 -6.26 -8.62 -25.08
CA LEU A 21 -5.16 -9.50 -25.46
C LEU A 21 -4.78 -9.38 -26.94
N ALA A 22 -5.72 -9.04 -27.81
CA ALA A 22 -5.48 -8.89 -29.24
C ALA A 22 -4.74 -7.60 -29.64
N GLY A 23 -4.65 -6.63 -28.71
CA GLY A 23 -3.98 -5.34 -28.93
C GLY A 23 -2.49 -5.33 -28.61
N VAL A 24 -1.96 -6.39 -28.02
CA VAL A 24 -0.51 -6.49 -27.75
C VAL A 24 0.15 -7.20 -28.93
N THR A 25 0.41 -6.48 -30.00
CA THR A 25 1.37 -6.93 -31.01
C THR A 25 2.77 -6.77 -30.46
N ILE A 26 3.30 -7.83 -29.86
CA ILE A 26 4.73 -7.93 -29.59
C ILE A 26 5.41 -8.13 -30.94
N THR A 27 5.86 -7.07 -31.56
CA THR A 27 6.76 -7.15 -32.70
C THR A 27 8.13 -7.59 -32.19
N ILE A 28 8.35 -8.89 -32.18
CA ILE A 28 9.70 -9.43 -32.03
C ILE A 28 10.37 -9.28 -33.40
N SER A 29 10.99 -8.17 -33.66
CA SER A 29 11.93 -8.04 -34.77
C SER A 29 13.22 -8.74 -34.34
N GLY A 30 13.23 -10.07 -34.45
CA GLY A 30 14.42 -10.86 -34.29
C GLY A 30 15.13 -10.97 -35.62
N CYS A 31 16.20 -10.26 -35.80
CA CYS A 31 17.28 -10.60 -36.71
C CYS A 31 18.56 -10.03 -36.11
N GLY A 32 19.40 -10.91 -35.63
CA GLY A 32 20.73 -10.59 -35.14
C GLY A 32 21.14 -11.62 -34.11
N ASP A 33 21.85 -12.64 -34.57
CA ASP A 33 22.65 -13.51 -33.71
C ASP A 33 23.62 -12.65 -32.92
N ASP A 34 23.32 -12.43 -31.66
CA ASP A 34 24.29 -12.15 -30.61
C ASP A 34 23.64 -12.55 -29.29
N ASP A 35 23.87 -13.81 -28.93
CA ASP A 35 23.49 -14.44 -27.67
C ASP A 35 24.30 -13.85 -26.52
N ASN A 36 24.05 -12.60 -26.16
CA ASN A 36 24.46 -12.07 -24.86
C ASN A 36 23.71 -10.78 -24.48
N ALA A 37 22.39 -10.78 -24.60
CA ALA A 37 21.59 -9.76 -23.94
C ALA A 37 21.56 -10.07 -22.45
N THR A 38 22.52 -9.56 -21.71
CA THR A 38 22.44 -9.48 -20.25
C THR A 38 21.13 -8.78 -19.92
N PRO A 39 20.20 -9.41 -19.17
CA PRO A 39 18.96 -8.73 -18.79
C PRO A 39 19.29 -7.38 -18.15
N ALA A 40 18.66 -6.33 -18.63
CA ALA A 40 18.83 -5.03 -18.02
C ALA A 40 18.54 -5.17 -16.50
N PRO A 41 19.40 -4.64 -15.64
CA PRO A 41 19.19 -4.75 -14.21
C PRO A 41 17.81 -4.17 -13.87
N THR A 42 16.98 -5.00 -13.24
CA THR A 42 15.70 -4.55 -12.71
C THR A 42 15.98 -3.35 -11.80
N PRO A 43 15.32 -2.19 -12.00
CA PRO A 43 15.56 -1.04 -11.15
C PRO A 43 15.33 -1.44 -9.69
N THR A 44 16.35 -1.32 -8.88
CA THR A 44 16.24 -1.56 -7.44
C THR A 44 15.29 -0.51 -6.87
N PRO A 45 14.23 -0.91 -6.16
CA PRO A 45 13.35 0.03 -5.50
C PRO A 45 14.17 0.95 -4.60
N PRO A 46 13.83 2.24 -4.51
CA PRO A 46 14.50 3.13 -3.57
C PRO A 46 14.41 2.55 -2.16
N PRO A 47 15.46 2.70 -1.35
CA PRO A 47 15.47 2.18 0.02
C PRO A 47 14.31 2.81 0.81
N ALA A 48 13.62 1.99 1.57
CA ALA A 48 12.60 2.48 2.49
C ALA A 48 13.24 3.44 3.49
N THR A 49 12.51 4.48 3.88
CA THR A 49 12.90 5.41 4.94
C THR A 49 11.88 5.33 6.07
N ASP A 50 12.29 5.70 7.27
CA ASP A 50 11.39 5.75 8.42
C ASP A 50 10.18 6.63 8.10
N LYS A 51 8.99 6.19 8.53
CA LYS A 51 7.75 6.94 8.40
C LYS A 51 7.24 7.34 9.76
N THR A 52 7.06 8.64 9.95
CA THR A 52 6.50 9.18 11.19
C THR A 52 5.03 9.56 10.95
N GLY A 53 4.15 9.02 11.78
CA GLY A 53 2.75 9.38 11.81
C GLY A 53 2.49 10.58 12.72
N THR A 54 1.52 11.39 12.33
CA THR A 54 0.99 12.47 13.17
C THR A 54 -0.14 11.92 14.03
N VAL A 55 -0.04 12.10 15.35
CA VAL A 55 -1.06 11.70 16.32
C VAL A 55 -1.99 12.88 16.60
N SER A 56 -3.29 12.67 16.54
CA SER A 56 -4.28 13.71 16.87
C SER A 56 -4.19 14.13 18.34
N THR A 57 -4.56 15.36 18.62
CA THR A 57 -4.86 15.78 19.98
C THR A 57 -6.27 15.34 20.34
N ASP A 58 -6.41 14.62 21.44
CA ASP A 58 -7.68 14.21 22.00
C ASP A 58 -7.62 14.29 23.53
N ALA A 59 -8.75 14.53 24.19
CA ALA A 59 -8.81 14.74 25.64
C ALA A 59 -7.76 15.74 26.18
N GLY A 60 -7.38 16.75 25.38
CA GLY A 60 -6.44 17.79 25.74
C GLY A 60 -4.95 17.41 25.70
N HIS A 61 -4.59 16.26 25.12
CA HIS A 61 -3.20 15.81 24.98
C HIS A 61 -2.96 15.04 23.68
N THR A 62 -1.71 14.75 23.40
CA THR A 62 -1.25 13.91 22.29
C THR A 62 -0.17 12.94 22.75
N HIS A 63 0.16 11.98 21.91
CA HIS A 63 1.20 10.99 22.13
C HIS A 63 2.30 11.06 21.08
N THR A 64 3.42 10.42 21.37
CA THR A 64 4.55 10.21 20.45
C THR A 64 4.74 8.72 20.18
N GLY A 65 5.74 8.35 19.36
CA GLY A 65 6.05 6.95 19.09
C GLY A 65 5.35 6.35 17.86
N ALA A 66 4.62 7.16 17.10
CA ALA A 66 4.05 6.74 15.82
C ALA A 66 5.13 6.67 14.72
N VAL A 67 6.16 5.84 14.91
CA VAL A 67 7.27 5.69 13.96
C VAL A 67 7.32 4.26 13.44
N ILE A 68 7.34 4.12 12.12
CA ILE A 68 7.58 2.86 11.42
C ILE A 68 8.99 2.95 10.84
N THR A 69 9.87 2.06 11.26
CA THR A 69 11.25 2.06 10.77
C THR A 69 11.35 1.52 9.34
N ALA A 70 12.39 1.93 8.63
CA ALA A 70 12.71 1.41 7.30
C ALA A 70 12.81 -0.12 7.28
N ALA A 71 13.36 -0.71 8.35
CA ALA A 71 13.46 -2.15 8.49
C ALA A 71 12.07 -2.83 8.59
N GLN A 72 11.14 -2.24 9.34
CA GLN A 72 9.76 -2.74 9.44
C GLN A 72 9.01 -2.64 8.11
N LEU A 73 9.19 -1.53 7.38
CA LEU A 73 8.62 -1.35 6.04
C LEU A 73 9.17 -2.38 5.05
N THR A 74 10.47 -2.64 5.09
CA THR A 74 11.14 -3.63 4.24
C THR A 74 10.70 -5.05 4.59
N ALA A 75 10.58 -5.38 5.87
CA ALA A 75 10.11 -6.69 6.31
C ALA A 75 8.65 -6.96 5.93
N GLY A 76 7.83 -5.91 5.84
CA GLY A 76 6.43 -5.99 5.39
C GLY A 76 5.52 -6.83 6.28
N ASN A 77 5.92 -7.17 7.49
CA ASN A 77 5.10 -7.92 8.44
C ASN A 77 4.19 -6.98 9.23
N ALA A 78 3.00 -7.46 9.62
CA ALA A 78 2.13 -6.71 10.50
C ALA A 78 2.86 -6.32 11.80
N ILE A 79 2.65 -5.08 12.27
CA ILE A 79 3.30 -4.52 13.46
C ILE A 79 2.28 -3.87 14.38
N THR A 80 2.67 -3.69 15.64
CA THR A 80 1.93 -2.86 16.59
C THR A 80 2.86 -1.78 17.11
N LEU A 81 2.48 -0.52 16.92
CA LEU A 81 3.17 0.63 17.46
C LEU A 81 2.62 0.95 18.85
N THR A 82 3.49 1.33 19.77
CA THR A 82 3.09 1.85 21.08
C THR A 82 3.23 3.36 21.07
N LEU A 83 2.11 4.04 21.32
CA LEU A 83 2.08 5.50 21.48
C LEU A 83 2.33 5.82 22.94
N THR A 84 3.43 6.52 23.19
CA THR A 84 3.85 6.97 24.52
C THR A 84 3.79 8.50 24.59
N GLY A 85 3.98 9.08 25.75
CA GLY A 85 4.02 10.53 25.88
C GLY A 85 3.76 11.02 27.31
N ALA A 86 3.38 12.27 27.46
CA ALA A 86 3.34 13.00 28.72
C ALA A 86 2.26 12.56 29.71
N THR A 87 1.56 11.45 29.47
CA THR A 87 0.45 10.98 30.31
C THR A 87 0.76 9.63 30.94
N THR A 88 -0.06 9.25 31.90
CA THR A 88 0.10 8.01 32.66
C THR A 88 -0.45 6.77 31.96
N HIS A 89 -0.86 6.88 30.72
CA HIS A 89 -1.42 5.79 29.90
C HIS A 89 -0.77 5.71 28.53
N ILE A 90 -0.98 4.62 27.83
CA ILE A 90 -0.46 4.35 26.50
C ILE A 90 -1.57 3.90 25.56
N HIS A 91 -1.38 4.13 24.29
CA HIS A 91 -2.23 3.55 23.24
C HIS A 91 -1.40 2.69 22.30
N THR A 92 -2.05 1.81 21.56
CA THR A 92 -1.41 1.00 20.53
C THR A 92 -2.10 1.20 19.19
N VAL A 93 -1.33 1.07 18.12
CA VAL A 93 -1.83 1.11 16.73
C VAL A 93 -1.35 -0.13 16.03
N ALA A 94 -2.27 -1.02 15.69
CA ALA A 94 -1.95 -2.21 14.89
C ALA A 94 -2.03 -1.87 13.40
N LEU A 95 -0.97 -2.19 12.67
CA LEU A 95 -0.87 -2.01 11.23
C LEU A 95 -0.69 -3.37 10.56
N SER A 96 -1.54 -3.69 9.61
CA SER A 96 -1.44 -4.89 8.80
C SER A 96 -0.35 -4.74 7.73
N GLN A 97 0.06 -5.86 7.14
CA GLN A 97 0.98 -5.88 6.00
C GLN A 97 0.50 -4.98 4.85
N THR A 98 -0.78 -5.04 4.49
CA THR A 98 -1.36 -4.21 3.43
C THR A 98 -1.27 -2.73 3.74
N GLU A 99 -1.53 -2.34 5.00
CA GLU A 99 -1.42 -0.96 5.44
C GLU A 99 0.03 -0.45 5.41
N LEU A 100 1.00 -1.29 5.79
CA LEU A 100 2.42 -0.96 5.67
C LEU A 100 2.84 -0.77 4.22
N THR A 101 2.37 -1.61 3.31
CA THR A 101 2.61 -1.45 1.86
C THR A 101 2.05 -0.12 1.36
N THR A 102 0.85 0.24 1.79
CA THR A 102 0.19 1.50 1.45
C THR A 102 1.02 2.71 1.92
N ILE A 103 1.48 2.67 3.18
CA ILE A 103 2.32 3.73 3.76
C ILE A 103 3.68 3.81 3.06
N ASN A 104 4.29 2.66 2.75
CA ASN A 104 5.58 2.61 2.06
C ASN A 104 5.50 3.19 0.64
N ALA A 105 4.36 3.01 -0.03
CA ALA A 105 4.07 3.63 -1.33
C ALA A 105 3.82 5.14 -1.26
N GLY A 106 3.85 5.75 -0.06
CA GLY A 106 3.57 7.17 0.14
C GLY A 106 2.08 7.54 0.08
N THR A 107 1.20 6.55 0.17
CA THR A 107 -0.24 6.81 0.22
C THR A 107 -0.65 7.10 1.66
N ARG A 108 -1.42 8.16 1.83
CA ARG A 108 -1.91 8.57 3.15
C ARG A 108 -2.80 7.49 3.77
N LEU A 109 -2.50 7.15 5.02
CA LEU A 109 -3.29 6.23 5.83
C LEU A 109 -3.59 6.86 7.19
N SER A 110 -4.86 6.80 7.63
CA SER A 110 -5.27 7.20 8.98
C SER A 110 -5.82 5.98 9.72
N LYS A 111 -5.39 5.81 10.96
CA LYS A 111 -5.74 4.66 11.82
C LYS A 111 -6.08 5.14 13.22
N THR A 112 -7.14 4.60 13.80
CA THR A 112 -7.50 4.85 15.20
C THR A 112 -6.69 3.93 16.11
N SER A 113 -6.17 4.46 17.20
CA SER A 113 -5.47 3.72 18.25
C SER A 113 -6.43 2.86 19.09
N SER A 114 -5.86 2.01 19.95
CA SER A 114 -6.62 1.41 21.05
C SER A 114 -7.27 2.47 21.91
N THR A 115 -8.37 2.12 22.56
CA THR A 115 -8.99 2.94 23.60
C THR A 115 -8.29 2.69 24.92
N ASP A 116 -7.85 3.74 25.60
CA ASP A 116 -7.38 3.72 26.97
C ASP A 116 -7.88 5.00 27.66
N ASN A 117 -8.14 4.95 28.97
CA ASN A 117 -8.74 6.09 29.71
C ASN A 117 -9.96 6.72 29.00
N SER A 118 -10.81 5.90 28.39
CA SER A 118 -12.06 6.30 27.72
C SER A 118 -11.87 7.19 26.48
N HIS A 119 -10.70 7.23 25.87
CA HIS A 119 -10.47 7.93 24.61
C HIS A 119 -9.49 7.16 23.68
N SER A 120 -9.36 7.63 22.46
CA SER A 120 -8.43 7.10 21.45
C SER A 120 -7.89 8.25 20.62
N HIS A 121 -6.81 8.01 19.89
CA HIS A 121 -6.21 8.98 18.98
C HIS A 121 -6.25 8.48 17.55
N THR A 122 -6.27 9.41 16.60
CA THR A 122 -6.07 9.09 15.20
C THR A 122 -4.61 9.32 14.83
N VAL A 123 -3.97 8.32 14.25
CA VAL A 123 -2.62 8.41 13.72
C VAL A 123 -2.69 8.47 12.21
N THR A 124 -2.06 9.48 11.61
CA THR A 124 -2.02 9.67 10.17
C THR A 124 -0.59 9.59 9.67
N PHE A 125 -0.34 8.69 8.75
CA PHE A 125 0.90 8.55 7.97
C PHE A 125 0.70 9.16 6.57
N ASN A 126 1.75 9.81 6.04
CA ASN A 126 1.76 10.41 4.70
C ASN A 126 2.95 9.90 3.90
#